data_ed40a4243b775072ff762d8151f9e6c3
#
_entry.id   ed40a4243b775072ff762d8151f9e6c3
#
_cell.length_a   1.000
_cell.length_b   1.000
_cell.length_c   1.000
_cell.angle_alpha   90.00
_cell.angle_beta   90.00
_cell.angle_gamma   90.00
#
_symmetry.space_group_name_H-M   'P 1'
#
loop_
_entity.id
_entity.type
_entity.pdbx_description
1 polymer ?
#
loop_
_entity_poly.entity_id
_entity_poly.type
_entity_poly.pdbx_seq_one_letter_code
_entity_poly.pdbx_strand_id
1 'polypeptide(L)'
;MIYETRTVTREILDGLKKNNYTRRIKSHFMAYGTEYDFLRFFIIEENGEETGVISVFNSAMMISTFEEKTLSDAALDELAGVVSMIMPLQIEMESSYGKKLFSLVGDDYNCDKRTEFAFVSKNELPDMNVDELPKLDDVFRILAQSFPSIRDSYELWLTDTSHRVRRGLSQSFLLGDYTTATIQYIIDGVALVGHVATVPEERGKFHARRLLYWIGERLKRDGFEVRLFARPHRVSYYEEIGFRAVGVDHVLERKINDE
;
A
#
# COMPACT_ATOMS: atom_id res chain seq x y z
N MET A 1 9.64 22.23 10.70
CA MET A 1 8.22 22.46 11.07
C MET A 1 7.33 21.51 10.27
N ILE A 2 6.35 20.88 10.93
CA ILE A 2 5.36 20.01 10.26
C ILE A 2 3.98 20.64 10.47
N TYR A 3 3.30 20.95 9.37
CA TYR A 3 1.99 21.61 9.45
C TYR A 3 0.97 20.99 8.49
N GLU A 4 -0.28 20.93 8.93
CA GLU A 4 -1.39 20.43 8.12
C GLU A 4 -1.76 21.42 7.03
N THR A 5 -2.09 20.91 5.84
CA THR A 5 -2.43 21.73 4.69
C THR A 5 -3.50 21.08 3.80
N ARG A 6 -4.30 21.92 3.15
CA ARG A 6 -5.22 21.52 2.06
C ARG A 6 -4.76 22.00 0.69
N THR A 7 -3.55 22.55 0.60
CA THR A 7 -3.02 23.14 -0.65
C THR A 7 -2.09 22.19 -1.43
N VAL A 8 -2.07 20.89 -1.08
CA VAL A 8 -1.33 19.89 -1.84
C VAL A 8 -1.88 19.82 -3.26
N THR A 9 -0.99 19.89 -4.25
CA THR A 9 -1.32 19.78 -5.66
C THR A 9 -0.60 18.58 -6.29
N ARG A 10 -0.99 18.25 -7.53
CA ARG A 10 -0.32 17.19 -8.27
C ARG A 10 1.16 17.52 -8.52
N GLU A 11 1.47 18.77 -8.82
CA GLU A 11 2.82 19.27 -9.09
C GLU A 11 3.73 19.06 -7.85
N ILE A 12 3.22 19.38 -6.65
CA ILE A 12 3.93 19.12 -5.39
C ILE A 12 4.22 17.61 -5.26
N LEU A 13 3.23 16.76 -5.50
CA LEU A 13 3.40 15.32 -5.38
C LEU A 13 4.31 14.72 -6.47
N ASP A 14 4.36 15.32 -7.66
CA ASP A 14 5.25 14.88 -8.74
C ASP A 14 6.73 15.22 -8.46
N GLY A 15 7.01 16.16 -7.55
CA GLY A 15 8.35 16.47 -7.05
C GLY A 15 8.88 15.49 -6.00
N LEU A 16 8.06 14.58 -5.47
CA LEU A 16 8.49 13.59 -4.49
C LEU A 16 9.30 12.45 -5.14
N LYS A 17 10.16 11.79 -4.35
CA LYS A 17 10.91 10.60 -4.77
C LYS A 17 10.00 9.54 -5.38
N LYS A 18 10.44 8.88 -6.45
CA LYS A 18 9.68 7.83 -7.16
C LYS A 18 9.70 6.49 -6.42
N ASN A 19 9.06 6.43 -5.26
CA ASN A 19 9.00 5.25 -4.40
C ASN A 19 7.54 4.79 -4.13
N ASN A 20 7.39 3.71 -3.38
CA ASN A 20 6.07 3.18 -2.99
C ASN A 20 5.26 4.18 -2.15
N TYR A 21 5.91 4.91 -1.25
CA TYR A 21 5.24 5.86 -0.33
C TYR A 21 4.61 7.00 -1.11
N THR A 22 5.35 7.58 -2.06
CA THR A 22 4.85 8.61 -2.97
C THR A 22 3.65 8.11 -3.77
N ARG A 23 3.72 6.88 -4.33
CA ARG A 23 2.59 6.33 -5.09
C ARG A 23 1.36 6.14 -4.21
N ARG A 24 1.53 5.75 -2.95
CA ARG A 24 0.40 5.69 -2.00
C ARG A 24 -0.17 7.07 -1.70
N ILE A 25 0.66 8.07 -1.43
CA ILE A 25 0.24 9.46 -1.22
C ILE A 25 -0.53 9.98 -2.45
N LYS A 26 0.03 9.79 -3.65
CA LYS A 26 -0.64 10.13 -4.91
C LYS A 26 -1.97 9.40 -5.09
N SER A 27 -2.03 8.13 -4.75
CA SER A 27 -3.26 7.33 -4.82
C SER A 27 -4.35 7.89 -3.90
N HIS A 28 -3.99 8.32 -2.69
CA HIS A 28 -4.92 8.99 -1.77
C HIS A 28 -5.43 10.31 -2.37
N PHE A 29 -4.52 11.14 -2.82
CA PHE A 29 -4.85 12.43 -3.43
C PHE A 29 -5.71 12.29 -4.70
N MET A 30 -5.34 11.39 -5.62
CA MET A 30 -6.11 11.16 -6.85
C MET A 30 -7.50 10.58 -6.60
N ALA A 31 -7.66 9.80 -5.52
CA ALA A 31 -8.95 9.27 -5.12
C ALA A 31 -9.85 10.35 -4.51
N TYR A 32 -9.34 11.19 -3.61
CA TYR A 32 -10.17 11.99 -2.72
C TYR A 32 -9.85 13.50 -2.72
N GLY A 33 -8.75 13.94 -3.33
CA GLY A 33 -8.32 15.34 -3.21
C GLY A 33 -7.89 15.69 -1.79
N THR A 34 -8.22 16.91 -1.35
CA THR A 34 -7.80 17.45 -0.04
C THR A 34 -8.98 17.87 0.86
N GLU A 35 -10.23 17.59 0.46
CA GLU A 35 -11.42 18.16 1.10
C GLU A 35 -12.03 17.29 2.22
N TYR A 36 -11.59 16.02 2.31
CA TYR A 36 -12.18 15.07 3.26
C TYR A 36 -11.39 14.97 4.55
N ASP A 37 -12.04 14.99 5.70
CA ASP A 37 -11.40 14.94 7.02
C ASP A 37 -10.75 13.58 7.33
N PHE A 38 -11.14 12.51 6.65
CA PHE A 38 -10.50 11.19 6.76
C PHE A 38 -9.20 11.08 5.95
N LEU A 39 -8.86 12.10 5.15
CA LEU A 39 -7.61 12.21 4.42
C LEU A 39 -6.97 13.57 4.69
N ARG A 40 -5.90 13.57 5.46
CA ARG A 40 -5.17 14.77 5.85
C ARG A 40 -3.78 14.76 5.23
N PHE A 41 -3.31 15.94 4.83
CA PHE A 41 -1.95 16.13 4.32
C PHE A 41 -1.18 17.08 5.21
N PHE A 42 0.13 16.81 5.35
CA PHE A 42 1.04 17.69 6.05
C PHE A 42 2.27 17.91 5.19
N ILE A 43 2.84 19.11 5.27
CA ILE A 43 4.14 19.45 4.69
C ILE A 43 5.19 19.36 5.79
N ILE A 44 6.33 18.78 5.47
CA ILE A 44 7.53 18.84 6.29
C ILE A 44 8.41 19.93 5.71
N GLU A 45 8.70 20.96 6.51
CA GLU A 45 9.52 22.08 6.13
C GLU A 45 10.75 22.17 7.04
N GLU A 46 11.93 22.31 6.45
CA GLU A 46 13.20 22.51 7.16
C GLU A 46 13.93 23.71 6.56
N ASN A 47 14.36 24.65 7.42
CA ASN A 47 15.09 25.87 7.01
C ASN A 47 14.36 26.73 5.95
N GLY A 48 13.02 26.74 5.97
CA GLY A 48 12.19 27.50 5.02
C GLY A 48 12.02 26.80 3.67
N GLU A 49 12.39 25.54 3.54
CA GLU A 49 12.19 24.73 2.32
C GLU A 49 11.33 23.50 2.61
N GLU A 50 10.42 23.17 1.71
CA GLU A 50 9.63 21.94 1.78
C GLU A 50 10.55 20.75 1.55
N THR A 51 10.57 19.80 2.49
CA THR A 51 11.42 18.59 2.44
C THR A 51 10.64 17.31 2.22
N GLY A 52 9.33 17.30 2.52
CA GLY A 52 8.52 16.12 2.33
C GLY A 52 7.03 16.36 2.54
N VAL A 53 6.25 15.31 2.25
CA VAL A 53 4.81 15.27 2.39
C VAL A 53 4.41 14.06 3.22
N ILE A 54 3.45 14.25 4.11
CA ILE A 54 2.77 13.20 4.86
C ILE A 54 1.33 13.13 4.38
N SER A 55 0.79 11.94 4.14
CA SER A 55 -0.64 11.71 4.06
C SER A 55 -1.10 10.80 5.19
N VAL A 56 -2.20 11.17 5.83
CA VAL A 56 -2.89 10.33 6.82
C VAL A 56 -4.25 9.98 6.23
N PHE A 57 -4.41 8.74 5.82
CA PHE A 57 -5.66 8.21 5.27
C PHE A 57 -6.28 7.24 6.28
N ASN A 58 -7.42 7.62 6.87
CA ASN A 58 -8.00 6.93 8.02
C ASN A 58 -6.95 6.80 9.15
N SER A 59 -6.44 5.58 9.36
CA SER A 59 -5.45 5.28 10.40
C SER A 59 -4.06 4.94 9.84
N ALA A 60 -3.81 5.13 8.54
CA ALA A 60 -2.52 4.86 7.90
C ALA A 60 -1.79 6.16 7.55
N MET A 61 -0.53 6.27 7.97
CA MET A 61 0.34 7.41 7.70
C MET A 61 1.42 7.02 6.70
N MET A 62 1.50 7.76 5.58
CA MET A 62 2.51 7.60 4.54
C MET A 62 3.37 8.85 4.48
N ILE A 63 4.69 8.68 4.43
CA ILE A 63 5.66 9.78 4.45
C ILE A 63 6.63 9.60 3.28
N SER A 64 6.82 10.65 2.49
CA SER A 64 7.84 10.70 1.43
C SER A 64 8.50 12.06 1.36
N THR A 65 9.79 12.07 0.99
CA THR A 65 10.57 13.29 0.82
C THR A 65 10.63 13.71 -0.65
N PHE A 66 10.91 14.98 -0.90
CA PHE A 66 11.20 15.47 -2.25
C PHE A 66 12.50 14.84 -2.78
N GLU A 67 12.66 14.84 -4.10
CA GLU A 67 13.87 14.36 -4.76
C GLU A 67 15.09 15.13 -4.20
N GLU A 68 16.18 14.41 -3.92
CA GLU A 68 17.40 14.96 -3.32
C GLU A 68 17.28 15.54 -1.89
N LYS A 69 16.08 15.55 -1.28
CA LYS A 69 15.91 15.96 0.11
C LYS A 69 16.02 14.79 1.08
N THR A 70 16.45 15.10 2.29
CA THR A 70 16.55 14.15 3.41
C THR A 70 15.97 14.78 4.66
N LEU A 71 15.41 13.96 5.55
CA LEU A 71 14.95 14.42 6.87
C LEU A 71 16.10 14.48 7.85
N SER A 72 16.23 15.59 8.54
CA SER A 72 17.14 15.75 9.66
C SER A 72 16.64 14.99 10.91
N ASP A 73 17.51 14.79 11.89
CA ASP A 73 17.10 14.21 13.18
C ASP A 73 16.08 15.13 13.88
N ALA A 74 16.21 16.45 13.78
CA ALA A 74 15.21 17.38 14.31
C ALA A 74 13.82 17.24 13.66
N ALA A 75 13.76 17.02 12.34
CA ALA A 75 12.50 16.74 11.65
C ALA A 75 11.90 15.40 12.08
N LEU A 76 12.72 14.40 12.38
CA LEU A 76 12.25 13.10 12.89
C LEU A 76 11.75 13.19 14.34
N ASP A 77 12.37 14.02 15.19
CA ASP A 77 11.88 14.30 16.56
C ASP A 77 10.51 14.99 16.49
N GLU A 78 10.34 15.99 15.62
CA GLU A 78 9.05 16.65 15.40
C GLU A 78 8.00 15.68 14.84
N LEU A 79 8.39 14.81 13.88
CA LEU A 79 7.52 13.78 13.33
C LEU A 79 7.06 12.78 14.41
N ALA A 80 7.93 12.41 15.35
CA ALA A 80 7.55 11.56 16.48
C ALA A 80 6.47 12.24 17.34
N GLY A 81 6.54 13.56 17.55
CA GLY A 81 5.48 14.34 18.19
C GLY A 81 4.16 14.29 17.42
N VAL A 82 4.20 14.42 16.09
CA VAL A 82 3.01 14.29 15.23
C VAL A 82 2.43 12.88 15.30
N VAL A 83 3.27 11.84 15.28
CA VAL A 83 2.84 10.44 15.44
C VAL A 83 2.15 10.23 16.78
N SER A 84 2.71 10.75 17.87
CA SER A 84 2.12 10.64 19.22
C SER A 84 0.77 11.37 19.33
N MET A 85 0.57 12.43 18.58
CA MET A 85 -0.70 13.18 18.54
C MET A 85 -1.76 12.47 17.69
N ILE A 86 -1.38 11.92 16.52
CA ILE A 86 -2.32 11.27 15.58
C ILE A 86 -2.59 9.83 15.96
N MET A 87 -1.58 9.12 16.50
CA MET A 87 -1.61 7.71 16.87
C MET A 87 -2.05 6.78 15.71
N PRO A 88 -1.43 6.88 14.53
CA PRO A 88 -1.83 6.05 13.38
C PRO A 88 -1.62 4.56 13.69
N LEU A 89 -2.47 3.70 13.10
CA LEU A 89 -2.30 2.24 13.23
C LEU A 89 -1.09 1.73 12.45
N GLN A 90 -0.75 2.42 11.37
CA GLN A 90 0.35 2.03 10.48
C GLN A 90 1.11 3.26 10.00
N ILE A 91 2.45 3.17 9.97
CA ILE A 91 3.34 4.21 9.44
C ILE A 91 4.25 3.56 8.41
N GLU A 92 4.30 4.12 7.20
CA GLU A 92 5.17 3.69 6.13
C GLU A 92 6.02 4.85 5.61
N MET A 93 7.33 4.63 5.54
CA MET A 93 8.32 5.58 5.04
C MET A 93 9.61 4.85 4.66
N GLU A 94 10.56 5.55 4.05
CA GLU A 94 11.86 4.94 3.75
C GLU A 94 12.49 4.28 4.98
N SER A 95 13.01 3.06 4.81
CA SER A 95 13.52 2.23 5.91
C SER A 95 14.58 2.91 6.77
N SER A 96 15.40 3.80 6.18
CA SER A 96 16.41 4.57 6.92
C SER A 96 15.78 5.48 7.97
N TYR A 97 14.71 6.17 7.61
CA TYR A 97 13.95 7.05 8.51
C TYR A 97 13.05 6.24 9.44
N GLY A 98 12.40 5.19 8.91
CA GLY A 98 11.52 4.32 9.69
C GLY A 98 12.19 3.70 10.90
N LYS A 99 13.45 3.27 10.76
CA LYS A 99 14.24 2.75 11.88
C LYS A 99 14.58 3.81 12.93
N LYS A 100 14.91 5.04 12.48
CA LYS A 100 15.16 6.16 13.40
C LYS A 100 13.87 6.58 14.10
N LEU A 101 12.77 6.73 13.37
CA LEU A 101 11.47 7.03 13.96
C LEU A 101 11.05 5.95 14.97
N PHE A 102 11.26 4.68 14.64
CA PHE A 102 10.98 3.57 15.57
C PHE A 102 11.74 3.71 16.91
N SER A 103 12.98 4.21 16.89
CA SER A 103 13.72 4.44 18.14
C SER A 103 13.11 5.54 19.03
N LEU A 104 12.27 6.40 18.47
CA LEU A 104 11.58 7.50 19.17
C LEU A 104 10.16 7.11 19.64
N VAL A 105 9.48 6.21 18.92
CA VAL A 105 8.08 5.81 19.17
C VAL A 105 7.91 4.33 19.48
N GLY A 106 8.99 3.57 19.66
CA GLY A 106 8.99 2.11 19.76
C GLY A 106 8.23 1.53 20.95
N ASP A 107 7.90 2.33 21.95
CA ASP A 107 7.07 1.89 23.07
C ASP A 107 5.65 1.54 22.61
N ASP A 108 5.12 2.28 21.61
CA ASP A 108 3.76 2.13 21.09
C ASP A 108 3.68 1.32 19.79
N TYR A 109 4.81 1.06 19.11
CA TYR A 109 4.84 0.42 17.80
C TYR A 109 5.72 -0.82 17.76
N ASN A 110 5.40 -1.73 16.84
CA ASN A 110 6.30 -2.78 16.33
C ASN A 110 6.90 -2.31 15.00
N CYS A 111 8.09 -2.80 14.66
CA CYS A 111 8.76 -2.51 13.40
C CYS A 111 8.92 -3.80 12.59
N ASP A 112 8.01 -4.02 11.64
CA ASP A 112 7.96 -5.22 10.84
C ASP A 112 8.70 -5.06 9.52
N LYS A 113 9.54 -6.04 9.20
CA LYS A 113 10.26 -6.10 7.93
C LYS A 113 9.39 -6.70 6.85
N ARG A 114 9.38 -6.05 5.65
CA ARG A 114 8.74 -6.55 4.43
C ARG A 114 9.77 -6.59 3.30
N THR A 115 9.61 -7.53 2.37
CA THR A 115 10.35 -7.56 1.11
C THR A 115 9.47 -7.01 0.01
N GLU A 116 9.97 -6.02 -0.74
CA GLU A 116 9.35 -5.54 -1.96
C GLU A 116 9.75 -6.43 -3.13
N PHE A 117 8.77 -6.84 -3.91
CA PHE A 117 8.94 -7.70 -5.07
C PHE A 117 8.45 -7.02 -6.34
N ALA A 118 9.16 -7.27 -7.45
CA ALA A 118 8.72 -6.96 -8.79
C ALA A 118 8.48 -8.25 -9.58
N PHE A 119 7.39 -8.31 -10.34
CA PHE A 119 7.09 -9.44 -11.22
C PHE A 119 8.02 -9.45 -12.43
N VAL A 120 8.56 -10.62 -12.74
CA VAL A 120 9.41 -10.86 -13.92
C VAL A 120 8.60 -11.65 -14.93
N SER A 121 8.10 -10.98 -15.97
CA SER A 121 7.30 -11.61 -17.03
C SER A 121 8.12 -12.62 -17.84
N LYS A 122 7.47 -13.74 -18.21
CA LYS A 122 7.96 -14.69 -19.19
C LYS A 122 7.26 -14.53 -20.55
N ASN A 123 6.39 -13.51 -20.68
CA ASN A 123 5.53 -13.25 -21.84
C ASN A 123 4.57 -14.41 -22.18
N GLU A 124 4.19 -15.18 -21.17
CA GLU A 124 3.31 -16.36 -21.27
C GLU A 124 2.07 -16.13 -20.41
N LEU A 125 1.02 -15.53 -20.96
CA LEU A 125 -0.25 -15.42 -20.25
C LEU A 125 -0.99 -16.76 -20.30
N PRO A 126 -1.21 -17.43 -19.15
CA PRO A 126 -1.95 -18.69 -19.11
C PRO A 126 -3.40 -18.50 -19.59
N ASP A 127 -3.93 -19.48 -20.31
CA ASP A 127 -5.35 -19.54 -20.61
C ASP A 127 -6.12 -19.90 -19.33
N MET A 128 -6.69 -18.87 -18.71
CA MET A 128 -7.44 -18.99 -17.46
C MET A 128 -8.67 -18.08 -17.52
N ASN A 129 -9.79 -18.61 -17.06
CA ASN A 129 -11.01 -17.82 -16.93
C ASN A 129 -10.95 -16.97 -15.63
N VAL A 130 -10.31 -15.80 -15.73
CA VAL A 130 -10.23 -14.81 -14.65
C VAL A 130 -11.24 -13.71 -14.92
N ASP A 131 -12.11 -13.43 -13.96
CA ASP A 131 -13.00 -12.27 -14.02
C ASP A 131 -12.19 -11.01 -13.65
N GLU A 132 -12.04 -10.10 -14.63
CA GLU A 132 -11.33 -8.82 -14.47
C GLU A 132 -12.24 -7.68 -13.98
N LEU A 133 -13.54 -7.91 -13.90
CA LEU A 133 -14.56 -6.94 -13.45
C LEU A 133 -15.56 -7.59 -12.49
N PRO A 134 -15.09 -8.29 -11.45
CA PRO A 134 -15.97 -9.02 -10.55
C PRO A 134 -16.88 -8.09 -9.75
N LYS A 135 -18.02 -8.62 -9.33
CA LYS A 135 -18.82 -7.95 -8.30
C LYS A 135 -17.99 -7.83 -7.02
N LEU A 136 -17.92 -6.63 -6.48
CA LEU A 136 -17.13 -6.36 -5.27
C LEU A 136 -17.64 -7.16 -4.06
N ASP A 137 -18.92 -7.48 -4.02
CA ASP A 137 -19.50 -8.35 -2.98
C ASP A 137 -18.89 -9.75 -2.98
N ASP A 138 -18.64 -10.34 -4.16
CA ASP A 138 -18.00 -11.65 -4.28
C ASP A 138 -16.53 -11.58 -3.87
N VAL A 139 -15.84 -10.51 -4.22
CA VAL A 139 -14.47 -10.23 -3.77
C VAL A 139 -14.44 -10.10 -2.25
N PHE A 140 -15.31 -9.27 -1.66
CA PHE A 140 -15.39 -9.07 -0.21
C PHE A 140 -15.63 -10.37 0.54
N ARG A 141 -16.59 -11.19 0.08
CA ARG A 141 -16.92 -12.48 0.69
C ARG A 141 -15.69 -13.38 0.87
N ILE A 142 -14.76 -13.36 -0.08
CA ILE A 142 -13.51 -14.14 0.00
C ILE A 142 -12.50 -13.46 0.95
N LEU A 143 -12.36 -12.13 0.84
CA LEU A 143 -11.43 -11.37 1.68
C LEU A 143 -11.77 -11.47 3.16
N ALA A 144 -13.05 -11.35 3.50
CA ALA A 144 -13.54 -11.40 4.88
C ALA A 144 -13.22 -12.74 5.60
N GLN A 145 -13.03 -13.83 4.85
CA GLN A 145 -12.62 -15.12 5.41
C GLN A 145 -11.12 -15.21 5.72
N SER A 146 -10.32 -14.31 5.16
CA SER A 146 -8.85 -14.33 5.29
C SER A 146 -8.28 -13.15 6.05
N PHE A 147 -9.00 -12.03 6.11
CA PHE A 147 -8.56 -10.77 6.71
C PHE A 147 -9.56 -10.30 7.78
N PRO A 148 -9.31 -10.59 9.06
CA PRO A 148 -10.20 -10.16 10.16
C PRO A 148 -10.46 -8.65 10.17
N SER A 149 -9.44 -7.84 9.88
CA SER A 149 -9.56 -6.37 9.82
C SER A 149 -10.50 -5.86 8.72
N ILE A 150 -10.76 -6.66 7.68
CA ILE A 150 -11.70 -6.32 6.59
C ILE A 150 -13.11 -6.79 6.93
N ARG A 151 -13.25 -7.91 7.64
CA ARG A 151 -14.53 -8.59 7.90
C ARG A 151 -15.61 -7.65 8.44
N ASP A 152 -15.24 -6.80 9.38
CA ASP A 152 -16.19 -5.93 10.09
C ASP A 152 -16.29 -4.53 9.45
N SER A 153 -15.69 -4.34 8.25
CA SER A 153 -15.56 -3.04 7.58
C SER A 153 -16.18 -3.03 6.17
N TYR A 154 -17.25 -3.82 5.94
CA TYR A 154 -17.82 -3.99 4.58
C TYR A 154 -18.14 -2.67 3.88
N GLU A 155 -18.91 -1.80 4.52
CA GLU A 155 -19.34 -0.54 3.90
C GLU A 155 -18.17 0.39 3.56
N LEU A 156 -17.21 0.51 4.48
CA LEU A 156 -16.01 1.31 4.26
C LEU A 156 -15.15 0.73 3.13
N TRP A 157 -14.94 -0.59 3.15
CA TRP A 157 -14.17 -1.29 2.13
C TRP A 157 -14.84 -1.17 0.75
N LEU A 158 -16.15 -1.39 0.66
CA LEU A 158 -16.92 -1.30 -0.59
C LEU A 158 -16.89 0.12 -1.15
N THR A 159 -17.09 1.12 -0.28
CA THR A 159 -17.07 2.53 -0.67
C THR A 159 -15.71 2.94 -1.21
N ASP A 160 -14.61 2.68 -0.49
CA ASP A 160 -13.26 3.03 -0.94
C ASP A 160 -12.89 2.25 -2.22
N THR A 161 -13.11 0.94 -2.25
CA THR A 161 -12.76 0.09 -3.40
C THR A 161 -13.51 0.50 -4.65
N SER A 162 -14.85 0.66 -4.56
CA SER A 162 -15.66 1.07 -5.72
C SER A 162 -15.29 2.47 -6.24
N HIS A 163 -14.97 3.38 -5.31
CA HIS A 163 -14.52 4.73 -5.64
C HIS A 163 -13.20 4.72 -6.42
N ARG A 164 -12.21 3.93 -5.96
CA ARG A 164 -10.90 3.79 -6.62
C ARG A 164 -11.00 3.04 -7.95
N VAL A 165 -11.80 1.98 -8.04
CA VAL A 165 -12.03 1.23 -9.28
C VAL A 165 -12.62 2.13 -10.37
N ARG A 166 -13.65 2.93 -10.04
CA ARG A 166 -14.27 3.88 -11.00
C ARG A 166 -13.30 4.94 -11.52
N ARG A 167 -12.22 5.22 -10.79
CA ARG A 167 -11.17 6.17 -11.18
C ARG A 167 -9.98 5.52 -11.87
N GLY A 168 -10.00 4.19 -12.06
CA GLY A 168 -8.86 3.45 -12.63
C GLY A 168 -7.65 3.39 -11.70
N LEU A 169 -7.83 3.64 -10.40
CA LEU A 169 -6.76 3.62 -9.40
C LEU A 169 -6.60 2.27 -8.72
N SER A 170 -7.57 1.37 -8.91
CA SER A 170 -7.61 0.03 -8.32
C SER A 170 -8.32 -0.92 -9.27
N GLN A 171 -8.06 -2.21 -9.11
CA GLN A 171 -8.75 -3.29 -9.83
C GLN A 171 -8.84 -4.52 -8.93
N SER A 172 -9.89 -5.31 -9.10
CA SER A 172 -10.03 -6.60 -8.44
C SER A 172 -10.12 -7.70 -9.49
N PHE A 173 -9.59 -8.87 -9.14
CA PHE A 173 -9.61 -10.07 -9.97
C PHE A 173 -10.22 -11.22 -9.20
N LEU A 174 -11.00 -12.05 -9.90
CA LEU A 174 -11.62 -13.22 -9.31
C LEU A 174 -11.35 -14.46 -10.19
N LEU A 175 -10.86 -15.52 -9.56
CA LEU A 175 -10.68 -16.84 -10.18
C LEU A 175 -11.71 -17.79 -9.59
N GLY A 176 -12.71 -18.15 -10.39
CA GLY A 176 -13.88 -18.87 -9.93
C GLY A 176 -14.60 -18.07 -8.84
N ASP A 177 -15.19 -18.75 -7.86
CA ASP A 177 -15.84 -18.17 -6.69
C ASP A 177 -15.00 -18.32 -5.39
N TYR A 178 -13.69 -18.63 -5.55
CA TYR A 178 -12.86 -19.10 -4.46
C TYR A 178 -11.54 -18.35 -4.24
N THR A 179 -11.02 -17.61 -5.24
CA THR A 179 -9.73 -16.90 -5.08
C THR A 179 -9.80 -15.51 -5.67
N THR A 180 -9.36 -14.53 -4.90
CA THR A 180 -9.30 -13.13 -5.34
C THR A 180 -7.95 -12.49 -5.07
N ALA A 181 -7.64 -11.47 -5.84
CA ALA A 181 -6.55 -10.53 -5.59
C ALA A 181 -7.00 -9.13 -5.97
N THR A 182 -6.52 -8.12 -5.23
CA THR A 182 -6.84 -6.71 -5.50
C THR A 182 -5.57 -5.94 -5.83
N ILE A 183 -5.69 -4.94 -6.67
CA ILE A 183 -4.66 -3.94 -6.90
C ILE A 183 -4.96 -2.77 -5.97
N GLN A 184 -4.05 -2.47 -5.06
CA GLN A 184 -4.22 -1.40 -4.07
C GLN A 184 -4.11 -0.01 -4.70
N TYR A 185 -3.21 0.14 -5.69
CA TYR A 185 -3.13 1.32 -6.53
C TYR A 185 -2.53 1.01 -7.90
N ILE A 186 -2.88 1.84 -8.89
CA ILE A 186 -2.25 1.93 -10.21
C ILE A 186 -1.80 3.38 -10.36
N ILE A 187 -0.52 3.64 -10.12
CA ILE A 187 0.06 5.00 -10.09
C ILE A 187 1.42 4.98 -10.80
N ASP A 188 1.67 5.97 -11.65
CA ASP A 188 2.93 6.18 -12.36
C ASP A 188 3.43 4.89 -13.07
N GLY A 189 2.52 4.16 -13.71
CA GLY A 189 2.84 2.92 -14.43
C GLY A 189 3.13 1.70 -13.53
N VAL A 190 2.90 1.81 -12.22
CA VAL A 190 3.10 0.72 -11.24
C VAL A 190 1.76 0.28 -10.66
N ALA A 191 1.50 -1.02 -10.70
CA ALA A 191 0.36 -1.68 -10.05
C ALA A 191 0.86 -2.41 -8.79
N LEU A 192 0.34 -2.05 -7.63
CA LEU A 192 0.65 -2.73 -6.37
C LEU A 192 -0.42 -3.77 -6.05
N VAL A 193 -0.05 -5.03 -6.10
CA VAL A 193 -0.93 -6.16 -5.71
C VAL A 193 -1.00 -6.27 -4.19
N GLY A 194 -2.21 -6.43 -3.68
CA GLY A 194 -2.47 -6.71 -2.27
C GLY A 194 -3.71 -7.58 -2.08
N HIS A 195 -4.05 -7.86 -0.83
CA HIS A 195 -5.26 -8.59 -0.44
C HIS A 195 -5.52 -9.85 -1.29
N VAL A 196 -4.53 -10.74 -1.35
CA VAL A 196 -4.67 -12.04 -2.03
C VAL A 196 -5.28 -13.05 -1.08
N ALA A 197 -6.41 -13.64 -1.44
CA ALA A 197 -7.14 -14.58 -0.60
C ALA A 197 -7.71 -15.75 -1.40
N THR A 198 -7.77 -16.90 -0.72
CA THR A 198 -8.47 -18.11 -1.20
C THR A 198 -9.34 -18.62 -0.06
N VAL A 199 -10.59 -19.00 -0.37
CA VAL A 199 -11.50 -19.59 0.62
C VAL A 199 -10.85 -20.83 1.27
N PRO A 200 -11.08 -21.11 2.56
CA PRO A 200 -10.41 -22.16 3.29
C PRO A 200 -10.42 -23.54 2.59
N GLU A 201 -11.55 -23.93 2.01
CA GLU A 201 -11.79 -25.22 1.36
C GLU A 201 -10.97 -25.42 0.07
N GLU A 202 -10.53 -24.32 -0.54
CA GLU A 202 -9.76 -24.30 -1.78
C GLU A 202 -8.26 -23.99 -1.58
N ARG A 203 -7.82 -23.82 -0.32
CA ARG A 203 -6.41 -23.63 -0.02
C ARG A 203 -5.59 -24.89 -0.33
N GLY A 204 -4.29 -24.68 -0.61
CA GLY A 204 -3.39 -25.78 -0.98
C GLY A 204 -3.45 -26.23 -2.43
N LYS A 205 -4.43 -25.77 -3.21
CA LYS A 205 -4.63 -26.13 -4.62
C LYS A 205 -3.92 -25.17 -5.61
N PHE A 206 -3.02 -24.33 -5.14
CA PHE A 206 -2.22 -23.37 -5.93
C PHE A 206 -3.01 -22.29 -6.68
N HIS A 207 -4.27 -22.07 -6.36
CA HIS A 207 -5.12 -21.07 -7.03
C HIS A 207 -4.54 -19.64 -6.92
N ALA A 208 -4.16 -19.20 -5.74
CA ALA A 208 -3.54 -17.87 -5.53
C ALA A 208 -2.23 -17.71 -6.32
N ARG A 209 -1.41 -18.77 -6.41
CA ARG A 209 -0.17 -18.78 -7.20
C ARG A 209 -0.47 -18.57 -8.69
N ARG A 210 -1.43 -19.31 -9.23
CA ARG A 210 -1.84 -19.20 -10.64
C ARG A 210 -2.44 -17.85 -10.95
N LEU A 211 -3.32 -17.34 -10.08
CA LEU A 211 -3.94 -16.02 -10.22
C LEU A 211 -2.88 -14.90 -10.20
N LEU A 212 -1.94 -14.94 -9.26
CA LEU A 212 -0.86 -13.94 -9.15
C LEU A 212 0.05 -13.94 -10.38
N TYR A 213 0.42 -15.12 -10.89
CA TYR A 213 1.21 -15.23 -12.12
C TYR A 213 0.44 -14.65 -13.31
N TRP A 214 -0.85 -15.01 -13.45
CA TRP A 214 -1.73 -14.49 -14.50
C TRP A 214 -1.85 -12.95 -14.43
N ILE A 215 -2.09 -12.39 -13.23
CA ILE A 215 -2.15 -10.94 -13.02
C ILE A 215 -0.83 -10.27 -13.41
N GLY A 216 0.29 -10.86 -13.02
CA GLY A 216 1.62 -10.37 -13.38
C GLY A 216 1.80 -10.26 -14.89
N GLU A 217 1.50 -11.33 -15.64
CA GLU A 217 1.59 -11.34 -17.11
C GLU A 217 0.55 -10.41 -17.76
N ARG A 218 -0.66 -10.41 -17.25
CA ARG A 218 -1.77 -9.59 -17.77
C ARG A 218 -1.47 -8.10 -17.68
N LEU A 219 -1.13 -7.62 -16.49
CA LEU A 219 -0.82 -6.21 -16.27
C LEU A 219 0.49 -5.79 -16.94
N LYS A 220 1.46 -6.70 -17.06
CA LYS A 220 2.69 -6.42 -17.77
C LYS A 220 2.44 -6.19 -19.27
N ARG A 221 1.51 -6.92 -19.88
CA ARG A 221 1.08 -6.68 -21.28
C ARG A 221 0.45 -5.32 -21.47
N ASP A 222 -0.24 -4.79 -20.44
CA ASP A 222 -0.82 -3.44 -20.45
C ASP A 222 0.23 -2.34 -20.15
N GLY A 223 1.51 -2.73 -19.99
CA GLY A 223 2.62 -1.79 -19.76
C GLY A 223 2.88 -1.44 -18.30
N PHE A 224 2.21 -2.08 -17.35
CA PHE A 224 2.41 -1.82 -15.93
C PHE A 224 3.58 -2.63 -15.35
N GLU A 225 4.33 -2.02 -14.45
CA GLU A 225 5.20 -2.73 -13.53
C GLU A 225 4.37 -3.28 -12.37
N VAL A 226 4.44 -4.60 -12.11
CA VAL A 226 3.64 -5.24 -11.07
C VAL A 226 4.49 -5.47 -9.83
N ARG A 227 4.05 -4.93 -8.69
CA ARG A 227 4.74 -5.01 -7.41
C ARG A 227 3.86 -5.60 -6.32
N LEU A 228 4.49 -6.15 -5.28
CA LEU A 228 3.85 -6.55 -4.03
C LEU A 228 4.84 -6.49 -2.86
N PHE A 229 4.30 -6.51 -1.64
CA PHE A 229 5.08 -6.66 -0.42
C PHE A 229 4.79 -8.00 0.24
N ALA A 230 5.83 -8.62 0.78
CA ALA A 230 5.73 -9.88 1.49
C ALA A 230 6.44 -9.85 2.85
N ARG A 231 5.82 -10.47 3.85
CA ARG A 231 6.47 -10.77 5.13
C ARG A 231 7.57 -11.83 4.93
N PRO A 232 8.59 -11.91 5.81
CA PRO A 232 9.76 -12.77 5.60
C PRO A 232 9.43 -14.25 5.34
N HIS A 233 8.41 -14.79 5.98
CA HIS A 233 8.00 -16.19 5.82
C HIS A 233 7.32 -16.51 4.46
N ARG A 234 7.08 -15.50 3.61
CA ARG A 234 6.45 -15.64 2.29
C ARG A 234 7.42 -15.40 1.13
N VAL A 235 8.68 -15.11 1.38
CA VAL A 235 9.65 -14.73 0.35
C VAL A 235 9.78 -15.82 -0.72
N SER A 236 10.10 -17.06 -0.34
CA SER A 236 10.24 -18.17 -1.29
C SER A 236 8.98 -18.45 -2.09
N TYR A 237 7.80 -18.27 -1.49
CA TYR A 237 6.52 -18.44 -2.16
C TYR A 237 6.37 -17.49 -3.37
N TYR A 238 6.76 -16.22 -3.21
CA TYR A 238 6.64 -15.25 -4.31
C TYR A 238 7.73 -15.42 -5.36
N GLU A 239 8.96 -15.83 -4.95
CA GLU A 239 10.02 -16.16 -5.90
C GLU A 239 9.64 -17.31 -6.83
N GLU A 240 8.98 -18.34 -6.31
CA GLU A 240 8.48 -19.47 -7.12
C GLU A 240 7.36 -19.09 -8.09
N ILE A 241 6.63 -18.00 -7.84
CA ILE A 241 5.61 -17.48 -8.76
C ILE A 241 6.25 -16.73 -9.95
N GLY A 242 7.45 -16.17 -9.76
CA GLY A 242 8.13 -15.36 -10.77
C GLY A 242 8.34 -13.91 -10.32
N PHE A 243 8.18 -13.62 -9.02
CA PHE A 243 8.55 -12.33 -8.46
C PHE A 243 10.02 -12.36 -8.02
N ARG A 244 10.72 -11.23 -8.20
CA ARG A 244 12.08 -11.02 -7.74
C ARG A 244 12.12 -9.94 -6.68
N ALA A 245 12.83 -10.18 -5.58
CA ALA A 245 13.07 -9.19 -4.55
C ALA A 245 13.84 -7.99 -5.13
N VAL A 246 13.33 -6.79 -4.90
CA VAL A 246 13.91 -5.52 -5.40
C VAL A 246 14.24 -4.56 -4.27
N GLY A 247 13.72 -4.79 -3.08
CA GLY A 247 13.98 -3.95 -1.93
C GLY A 247 13.53 -4.56 -0.61
N VAL A 248 13.90 -3.90 0.46
CA VAL A 248 13.44 -4.20 1.81
C VAL A 248 12.79 -2.95 2.38
N ASP A 249 11.63 -3.11 2.94
CA ASP A 249 10.83 -2.07 3.58
C ASP A 249 10.59 -2.41 5.05
N HIS A 250 10.31 -1.40 5.85
CA HIS A 250 9.91 -1.52 7.24
C HIS A 250 8.62 -0.73 7.46
N VAL A 251 7.68 -1.37 8.11
CA VAL A 251 6.42 -0.75 8.50
C VAL A 251 6.33 -0.72 10.02
N LEU A 252 5.92 0.43 10.56
CA LEU A 252 5.61 0.52 11.98
C LEU A 252 4.11 0.24 12.14
N GLU A 253 3.78 -0.77 12.93
CA GLU A 253 2.40 -1.16 13.25
C GLU A 253 2.16 -0.90 14.75
N ARG A 254 1.11 -0.12 15.08
CA ARG A 254 0.80 0.20 16.47
C ARG A 254 0.44 -1.05 17.24
N LYS A 255 1.01 -1.19 18.42
CA LYS A 255 0.64 -2.25 19.37
C LYS A 255 -0.80 -2.03 19.81
N ILE A 256 -1.66 -3.01 19.51
CA ILE A 256 -3.01 -3.05 20.04
C ILE A 256 -2.92 -3.84 21.33
N ASN A 257 -3.13 -3.16 22.45
CA ASN A 257 -3.29 -3.88 23.73
C ASN A 257 -4.64 -4.58 23.64
N ASP A 258 -4.63 -5.89 23.51
CA ASP A 258 -5.82 -6.72 23.75
C ASP A 258 -6.19 -6.55 25.24
N GLU A 259 -7.22 -5.72 25.52
CA GLU A 259 -7.86 -5.67 26.82
C GLU A 259 -8.80 -6.86 27.01
#